data_972002c4057ec96df58692eb43171766
#
_entry.id   972002c4057ec96df58692eb43171766
#
_cell.length_a   1.000
_cell.length_b   1.000
_cell.length_c   1.000
_cell.angle_alpha   90.00
_cell.angle_beta   90.00
_cell.angle_gamma   90.00
#
_symmetry.space_group_name_H-M   'P 1'
#
loop_
_entity.id
_entity.type
_entity.pdbx_description
1 polymer ?
#
loop_
_entity_poly.entity_id
_entity_poly.type
_entity_poly.pdbx_seq_one_letter_code
_entity_poly.pdbx_strand_id
1 'polypeptide(L)'
;FFLMYANTFDADHVFWSETRFWMTFVMGGMMMIVMLLFMWGMYKDRKKNFIILAVGAVVMALALWLVRSQATIDDKEYMSAMIPHHSIAIMTSERASLKDPRVRKLAHDIILAQRREIAQMKYLIADIEADGVRSEERLPEGFEAPRSTPTPAPTATPAPTETPEEGAAQ
;
A
#
# COMPACT_ATOMS: atom_id res chain seq x y z
N PHE A 1 4.23 -12.34 3.16
CA PHE A 1 2.90 -11.78 3.46
C PHE A 1 2.97 -10.73 4.58
N PHE A 2 3.39 -11.08 5.79
CA PHE A 2 3.42 -10.17 6.95
C PHE A 2 4.25 -8.89 6.72
N LEU A 3 5.40 -8.99 6.07
CA LEU A 3 6.25 -7.85 5.75
C LEU A 3 5.58 -6.81 4.83
N MET A 4 4.54 -7.19 4.09
CA MET A 4 3.79 -6.25 3.25
C MET A 4 2.95 -5.25 4.07
N TYR A 5 2.75 -5.50 5.37
CA TYR A 5 2.07 -4.58 6.29
C TYR A 5 3.03 -3.67 7.06
N ALA A 6 4.34 -3.91 6.98
CA ALA A 6 5.34 -3.09 7.69
C ALA A 6 5.33 -1.61 7.27
N ASN A 7 4.74 -1.29 6.12
CA ASN A 7 4.63 0.06 5.58
C ASN A 7 3.29 0.76 5.87
N THR A 8 2.41 0.18 6.71
CA THR A 8 1.18 0.87 7.12
C THR A 8 1.52 2.00 8.10
N PHE A 9 0.79 3.10 7.99
CA PHE A 9 0.99 4.28 8.85
C PHE A 9 0.62 3.99 10.31
N ASP A 10 -0.48 3.26 10.50
CA ASP A 10 -1.01 2.93 11.82
C ASP A 10 -1.33 1.44 11.91
N ALA A 11 -1.16 0.84 13.10
CA ALA A 11 -1.48 -0.56 13.35
C ALA A 11 -2.98 -0.86 13.17
N ASP A 12 -3.84 0.13 13.44
CA ASP A 12 -5.30 0.06 13.23
C ASP A 12 -5.71 0.03 11.75
N HIS A 13 -4.75 0.18 10.83
CA HIS A 13 -4.94 0.04 9.38
C HIS A 13 -4.51 -1.33 8.84
N VAL A 14 -4.19 -2.29 9.72
CA VAL A 14 -3.83 -3.66 9.33
C VAL A 14 -5.09 -4.49 9.21
N PHE A 15 -5.61 -4.61 8.00
CA PHE A 15 -6.74 -5.46 7.66
C PHE A 15 -6.28 -6.66 6.83
N TRP A 16 -6.98 -7.79 6.98
CA TRP A 16 -6.78 -8.93 6.10
C TRP A 16 -7.08 -8.52 4.65
N SER A 17 -6.25 -8.94 3.72
CA SER A 17 -6.42 -8.63 2.30
C SER A 17 -6.12 -9.86 1.46
N GLU A 18 -7.15 -10.40 0.80
CA GLU A 18 -7.01 -11.49 -0.16
C GLU A 18 -6.09 -11.13 -1.32
N THR A 19 -6.19 -9.90 -1.82
CA THR A 19 -5.29 -9.41 -2.88
C THR A 19 -3.83 -9.52 -2.48
N ARG A 20 -3.47 -9.11 -1.25
CA ARG A 20 -2.10 -9.25 -0.72
C ARG A 20 -1.70 -10.71 -0.53
N PHE A 21 -2.63 -11.55 -0.14
CA PHE A 21 -2.41 -12.99 -0.03
C PHE A 21 -2.02 -13.59 -1.39
N TRP A 22 -2.81 -13.35 -2.44
CA TRP A 22 -2.49 -13.83 -3.80
C TRP A 22 -1.22 -13.19 -4.36
N MET A 23 -0.94 -11.92 -4.09
CA MET A 23 0.32 -11.26 -4.45
C MET A 23 1.54 -11.97 -3.84
N THR A 24 1.41 -12.56 -2.66
CA THR A 24 2.48 -13.35 -2.04
C THR A 24 2.84 -14.57 -2.90
N PHE A 25 1.85 -15.24 -3.50
CA PHE A 25 2.10 -16.36 -4.42
C PHE A 25 2.71 -15.90 -5.75
N VAL A 26 2.32 -14.75 -6.26
CA VAL A 26 2.99 -14.15 -7.45
C VAL A 26 4.48 -13.93 -7.15
N MET A 27 4.80 -13.30 -6.03
CA MET A 27 6.18 -13.05 -5.61
C MET A 27 6.93 -14.36 -5.30
N GLY A 28 6.30 -15.31 -4.62
CA GLY A 28 6.87 -16.62 -4.29
C GLY A 28 7.18 -17.43 -5.53
N GLY A 29 6.27 -17.48 -6.50
CA GLY A 29 6.47 -18.16 -7.77
C GLY A 29 7.63 -17.56 -8.57
N MET A 30 7.70 -16.23 -8.65
CA MET A 30 8.81 -15.53 -9.29
C MET A 30 10.14 -15.81 -8.57
N MET A 31 10.16 -15.75 -7.23
CA MET A 31 11.34 -16.05 -6.44
C MET A 31 11.84 -17.48 -6.70
N MET A 32 10.94 -18.46 -6.74
CA MET A 32 11.25 -19.85 -7.04
C MET A 32 11.93 -19.98 -8.41
N ILE A 33 11.40 -19.32 -9.44
CA ILE A 33 11.97 -19.33 -10.79
C ILE A 33 13.35 -18.69 -10.79
N VAL A 34 13.49 -17.49 -10.23
CA VAL A 34 14.76 -16.74 -10.20
C VAL A 34 15.83 -17.54 -9.45
N MET A 35 15.52 -18.03 -8.24
CA MET A 35 16.47 -18.82 -7.44
C MET A 35 16.93 -20.07 -8.17
N LEU A 36 16.02 -20.80 -8.81
CA LEU A 36 16.36 -22.00 -9.54
C LEU A 36 17.26 -21.69 -10.76
N LEU A 37 16.99 -20.57 -11.48
CA LEU A 37 17.83 -20.16 -12.60
C LEU A 37 19.26 -19.79 -12.15
N PHE A 38 19.40 -19.05 -11.05
CA PHE A 38 20.72 -18.73 -10.49
C PHE A 38 21.47 -19.98 -10.00
N MET A 39 20.75 -20.94 -9.42
CA MET A 39 21.33 -22.16 -8.86
C MET A 39 21.33 -23.35 -9.85
N TRP A 40 21.07 -23.09 -11.16
CA TRP A 40 20.91 -24.12 -12.18
C TRP A 40 22.08 -25.11 -12.29
N GLY A 41 23.29 -24.59 -12.12
CA GLY A 41 24.52 -25.42 -12.13
C GLY A 41 24.70 -26.34 -10.92
N MET A 42 24.09 -25.95 -9.78
CA MET A 42 24.20 -26.71 -8.51
C MET A 42 23.21 -27.89 -8.47
N TYR A 43 22.04 -27.75 -9.06
CA TYR A 43 21.03 -28.80 -9.11
C TYR A 43 21.20 -29.69 -10.33
N LYS A 44 21.68 -30.92 -10.10
CA LYS A 44 22.04 -31.89 -11.17
C LYS A 44 20.83 -32.58 -11.81
N ASP A 45 19.70 -32.67 -11.10
CA ASP A 45 18.49 -33.35 -11.57
C ASP A 45 17.65 -32.41 -12.47
N ARG A 46 17.88 -32.48 -13.77
CA ARG A 46 17.20 -31.65 -14.77
C ARG A 46 15.68 -31.82 -14.78
N LYS A 47 15.20 -33.05 -14.52
CA LYS A 47 13.74 -33.32 -14.51
C LYS A 47 13.07 -32.56 -13.36
N LYS A 48 13.65 -32.60 -12.16
CA LYS A 48 13.15 -31.85 -11.02
C LYS A 48 13.20 -30.36 -11.26
N ASN A 49 14.28 -29.84 -11.85
CA ASN A 49 14.40 -28.43 -12.18
C ASN A 49 13.28 -27.95 -13.11
N PHE A 50 12.97 -28.69 -14.17
CA PHE A 50 11.87 -28.35 -15.06
C PHE A 50 10.50 -28.44 -14.39
N ILE A 51 10.29 -29.43 -13.51
CA ILE A 51 9.05 -29.54 -12.73
C ILE A 51 8.88 -28.32 -11.82
N ILE A 52 9.91 -27.92 -11.10
CA ILE A 52 9.88 -26.75 -10.21
C ILE A 52 9.61 -25.47 -10.99
N LEU A 53 10.25 -25.28 -12.16
CA LEU A 53 9.95 -24.14 -13.05
C LEU A 53 8.51 -24.13 -13.50
N ALA A 54 7.99 -25.27 -13.95
CA ALA A 54 6.61 -25.39 -14.40
C ALA A 54 5.62 -25.10 -13.27
N VAL A 55 5.83 -25.66 -12.08
CA VAL A 55 5.01 -25.39 -10.89
C VAL A 55 5.07 -23.92 -10.51
N GLY A 56 6.26 -23.32 -10.45
CA GLY A 56 6.43 -21.91 -10.14
C GLY A 56 5.70 -21.00 -11.14
N ALA A 57 5.80 -21.30 -12.44
CA ALA A 57 5.12 -20.56 -13.49
C ALA A 57 3.59 -20.71 -13.41
N VAL A 58 3.07 -21.91 -13.16
CA VAL A 58 1.62 -22.16 -13.00
C VAL A 58 1.08 -21.44 -11.78
N VAL A 59 1.74 -21.57 -10.62
CA VAL A 59 1.33 -20.88 -9.39
C VAL A 59 1.31 -19.37 -9.58
N MET A 60 2.37 -18.80 -10.18
CA MET A 60 2.45 -17.39 -10.49
C MET A 60 1.34 -16.93 -11.43
N ALA A 61 1.09 -17.69 -12.51
CA ALA A 61 0.07 -17.35 -13.51
C ALA A 61 -1.35 -17.39 -12.91
N LEU A 62 -1.67 -18.42 -12.11
CA LEU A 62 -2.96 -18.55 -11.44
C LEU A 62 -3.16 -17.44 -10.42
N ALA A 63 -2.16 -17.16 -9.58
CA ALA A 63 -2.22 -16.09 -8.60
C ALA A 63 -2.36 -14.71 -9.26
N LEU A 64 -1.63 -14.46 -10.35
CA LEU A 64 -1.76 -13.23 -11.12
C LEU A 64 -3.15 -13.09 -11.76
N TRP A 65 -3.69 -14.18 -12.27
CA TRP A 65 -5.06 -14.19 -12.81
C TRP A 65 -6.09 -13.85 -11.72
N LEU A 66 -5.99 -14.45 -10.53
CA LEU A 66 -6.86 -14.14 -9.38
C LEU A 66 -6.75 -12.67 -8.96
N VAL A 67 -5.53 -12.13 -8.84
CA VAL A 67 -5.31 -10.71 -8.52
C VAL A 67 -5.91 -9.79 -9.59
N ARG A 68 -5.81 -10.14 -10.86
CA ARG A 68 -6.33 -9.28 -11.95
C ARG A 68 -7.82 -9.42 -12.18
N SER A 69 -8.38 -10.60 -12.01
CA SER A 69 -9.81 -10.84 -12.20
C SER A 69 -10.67 -10.32 -11.06
N GLN A 70 -10.07 -10.17 -9.84
CA GLN A 70 -10.79 -9.81 -8.60
C GLN A 70 -12.02 -10.72 -8.34
N ALA A 71 -12.01 -11.94 -8.88
CA ALA A 71 -13.19 -12.84 -8.90
C ALA A 71 -13.62 -13.30 -7.50
N THR A 72 -12.74 -13.24 -6.51
CA THR A 72 -13.01 -13.63 -5.13
C THR A 72 -13.19 -12.42 -4.20
N ILE A 73 -13.12 -11.20 -4.73
CA ILE A 73 -13.16 -9.98 -3.92
C ILE A 73 -14.59 -9.47 -3.85
N ASP A 74 -15.14 -9.43 -2.65
CA ASP A 74 -16.41 -8.77 -2.34
C ASP A 74 -16.19 -7.32 -1.84
N ASP A 75 -17.28 -6.62 -1.48
CA ASP A 75 -17.24 -5.22 -1.03
C ASP A 75 -16.36 -5.04 0.22
N LYS A 76 -16.38 -6.01 1.14
CA LYS A 76 -15.61 -5.96 2.38
C LYS A 76 -14.13 -6.21 2.13
N GLU A 77 -13.80 -7.25 1.34
CA GLU A 77 -12.44 -7.55 0.91
C GLU A 77 -11.82 -6.39 0.15
N TYR A 78 -12.60 -5.75 -0.73
CA TYR A 78 -12.15 -4.56 -1.45
C TYR A 78 -11.75 -3.44 -0.48
N MET A 79 -12.63 -3.05 0.44
CA MET A 79 -12.34 -2.01 1.42
C MET A 79 -11.19 -2.40 2.36
N SER A 80 -11.14 -3.65 2.81
CA SER A 80 -10.07 -4.18 3.65
C SER A 80 -8.70 -4.15 2.96
N ALA A 81 -8.66 -4.35 1.65
CA ALA A 81 -7.44 -4.22 0.85
C ALA A 81 -7.04 -2.75 0.64
N MET A 82 -8.02 -1.84 0.50
CA MET A 82 -7.80 -0.42 0.23
C MET A 82 -7.33 0.35 1.46
N ILE A 83 -7.78 0.02 2.66
CA ILE A 83 -7.37 0.71 3.91
C ILE A 83 -5.85 0.73 4.08
N PRO A 84 -5.11 -0.40 4.05
CA PRO A 84 -3.66 -0.36 4.17
C PRO A 84 -2.97 0.27 2.96
N HIS A 85 -3.59 0.28 1.77
CA HIS A 85 -3.08 0.99 0.61
C HIS A 85 -3.12 2.51 0.83
N HIS A 86 -4.24 3.04 1.30
CA HIS A 86 -4.40 4.45 1.67
C HIS A 86 -3.48 4.85 2.82
N SER A 87 -3.29 3.97 3.79
CA SER A 87 -2.36 4.16 4.91
C SER A 87 -0.91 4.37 4.44
N ILE A 88 -0.45 3.64 3.43
CA ILE A 88 0.87 3.84 2.83
C ILE A 88 0.97 5.22 2.18
N ALA A 89 -0.07 5.69 1.50
CA ALA A 89 -0.09 7.01 0.89
C ALA A 89 0.03 8.14 1.93
N ILE A 90 -0.62 8.00 3.10
CA ILE A 90 -0.45 8.93 4.23
C ILE A 90 1.01 8.93 4.70
N MET A 91 1.57 7.74 5.00
CA MET A 91 2.93 7.60 5.49
C MET A 91 3.96 8.23 4.54
N THR A 92 3.85 7.95 3.24
CA THR A 92 4.79 8.47 2.24
C THR A 92 4.66 9.99 2.09
N SER A 93 3.44 10.53 2.13
CA SER A 93 3.18 11.97 2.03
C SER A 93 3.65 12.74 3.26
N GLU A 94 3.53 12.16 4.46
CA GLU A 94 3.99 12.80 5.71
C GLU A 94 5.51 12.78 5.87
N ARG A 95 6.18 11.70 5.43
CA ARG A 95 7.62 11.50 5.63
C ARG A 95 8.50 12.04 4.49
N ALA A 96 7.90 12.38 3.35
CA ALA A 96 8.65 12.87 2.20
C ALA A 96 9.19 14.29 2.45
N SER A 97 10.48 14.50 2.18
CA SER A 97 11.12 15.81 2.24
C SER A 97 10.82 16.63 0.96
N LEU A 98 9.59 17.12 0.86
CA LEU A 98 9.12 17.84 -0.32
C LEU A 98 9.59 19.31 -0.30
N LYS A 99 10.24 19.76 -1.36
CA LYS A 99 10.78 21.14 -1.47
C LYS A 99 9.82 22.09 -2.20
N ASP A 100 9.17 21.61 -3.26
CA ASP A 100 8.24 22.45 -4.04
C ASP A 100 6.94 22.71 -3.25
N PRO A 101 6.52 23.99 -3.05
CA PRO A 101 5.31 24.33 -2.31
C PRO A 101 4.03 23.72 -2.91
N ARG A 102 3.97 23.58 -4.24
CA ARG A 102 2.82 23.00 -4.94
C ARG A 102 2.70 21.51 -4.65
N VAL A 103 3.85 20.79 -4.60
CA VAL A 103 3.89 19.36 -4.26
C VAL A 103 3.55 19.17 -2.77
N ARG A 104 4.02 20.03 -1.87
CA ARG A 104 3.62 20.00 -0.45
C ARG A 104 2.13 20.19 -0.26
N LYS A 105 1.53 21.15 -0.99
CA LYS A 105 0.08 21.37 -0.95
C LYS A 105 -0.66 20.11 -1.43
N LEU A 106 -0.26 19.55 -2.56
CA LEU A 106 -0.86 18.32 -3.08
C LEU A 106 -0.74 17.16 -2.08
N ALA A 107 0.44 16.95 -1.47
CA ALA A 107 0.64 15.91 -0.47
C ALA A 107 -0.27 16.10 0.75
N HIS A 108 -0.45 17.34 1.21
CA HIS A 108 -1.39 17.66 2.28
C HIS A 108 -2.84 17.34 1.92
N ASP A 109 -3.27 17.72 0.73
CA ASP A 109 -4.62 17.43 0.22
C ASP A 109 -4.84 15.91 0.10
N ILE A 110 -3.83 15.16 -0.34
CA ILE A 110 -3.85 13.68 -0.37
C ILE A 110 -4.03 13.11 1.04
N ILE A 111 -3.27 13.56 2.02
CA ILE A 111 -3.37 13.07 3.40
C ILE A 111 -4.80 13.24 3.94
N LEU A 112 -5.39 14.41 3.74
CA LEU A 112 -6.77 14.69 4.20
C LEU A 112 -7.79 13.78 3.52
N ALA A 113 -7.68 13.60 2.19
CA ALA A 113 -8.55 12.73 1.42
C ALA A 113 -8.43 11.26 1.90
N GLN A 114 -7.21 10.76 2.03
CA GLN A 114 -6.95 9.37 2.43
C GLN A 114 -7.46 9.07 3.85
N ARG A 115 -7.29 9.99 4.80
CA ARG A 115 -7.83 9.83 6.16
C ARG A 115 -9.36 9.74 6.17
N ARG A 116 -10.02 10.60 5.38
CA ARG A 116 -11.47 10.57 5.22
C ARG A 116 -11.94 9.25 4.60
N GLU A 117 -11.30 8.80 3.54
CA GLU A 117 -11.65 7.58 2.83
C GLU A 117 -11.44 6.33 3.70
N ILE A 118 -10.36 6.27 4.50
CA ILE A 118 -10.15 5.20 5.48
C ILE A 118 -11.30 5.16 6.50
N ALA A 119 -11.69 6.31 7.05
CA ALA A 119 -12.79 6.37 8.01
C ALA A 119 -14.12 5.92 7.39
N GLN A 120 -14.37 6.32 6.13
CA GLN A 120 -15.55 5.91 5.38
C GLN A 120 -15.56 4.40 5.12
N MET A 121 -14.44 3.82 4.69
CA MET A 121 -14.32 2.37 4.47
C MET A 121 -14.53 1.57 5.75
N LYS A 122 -13.92 2.00 6.88
CA LYS A 122 -14.13 1.35 8.18
C LYS A 122 -15.59 1.40 8.62
N TYR A 123 -16.24 2.54 8.42
CA TYR A 123 -17.67 2.69 8.72
C TYR A 123 -18.53 1.74 7.86
N LEU A 124 -18.29 1.70 6.55
CA LEU A 124 -19.05 0.84 5.64
C LEU A 124 -18.82 -0.66 5.91
N ILE A 125 -17.62 -1.07 6.28
CA ILE A 125 -17.35 -2.46 6.70
C ILE A 125 -18.23 -2.81 7.90
N ALA A 126 -18.26 -1.97 8.93
CA ALA A 126 -19.06 -2.19 10.12
C ALA A 126 -20.57 -2.18 9.83
N ASP A 127 -21.03 -1.28 8.95
CA ASP A 127 -22.43 -1.18 8.54
C ASP A 127 -22.89 -2.42 7.75
N ILE A 128 -22.07 -2.90 6.80
CA ILE A 128 -22.35 -4.14 6.03
C ILE A 128 -22.34 -5.37 6.95
N GLU A 129 -21.49 -5.40 7.98
CA GLU A 129 -21.46 -6.49 8.95
C GLU A 129 -22.70 -6.52 9.84
N ALA A 130 -23.25 -5.37 10.17
CA ALA A 130 -24.43 -5.26 11.04
C ALA A 130 -25.74 -5.48 10.26
N ASP A 131 -25.90 -4.82 9.12
CA ASP A 131 -27.18 -4.69 8.41
C ASP A 131 -27.18 -5.34 7.01
N GLY A 132 -26.02 -5.81 6.52
CA GLY A 132 -25.87 -6.36 5.17
C GLY A 132 -25.71 -5.29 4.09
N VAL A 133 -25.60 -5.76 2.83
CA VAL A 133 -25.43 -4.88 1.66
C VAL A 133 -26.73 -4.13 1.37
N ARG A 134 -26.63 -2.80 1.23
CA ARG A 134 -27.76 -1.92 0.91
C ARG A 134 -27.78 -1.58 -0.57
N SER A 135 -28.97 -1.28 -1.08
CA SER A 135 -29.18 -0.84 -2.47
C SER A 135 -29.08 0.67 -2.67
N GLU A 136 -28.95 1.44 -1.59
CA GLU A 136 -28.87 2.89 -1.64
C GLU A 136 -27.41 3.37 -1.74
N GLU A 137 -27.16 4.30 -2.66
CA GLU A 137 -25.82 4.88 -2.89
C GLU A 137 -25.41 5.91 -1.81
N ARG A 138 -26.36 6.34 -0.97
CA ARG A 138 -26.13 7.37 0.04
C ARG A 138 -25.50 6.75 1.29
N LEU A 139 -24.47 7.41 1.82
CA LEU A 139 -23.93 7.05 3.14
C LEU A 139 -25.01 7.19 4.21
N PRO A 140 -25.11 6.27 5.18
CA PRO A 140 -26.09 6.33 6.25
C PRO A 140 -25.97 7.62 7.05
N GLU A 141 -27.10 8.08 7.61
CA GLU A 141 -27.13 9.18 8.56
C GLU A 141 -26.32 8.79 9.79
N GLY A 142 -25.26 9.55 10.10
CA GLY A 142 -24.34 9.28 11.22
C GLY A 142 -22.87 9.11 10.84
N PHE A 143 -22.55 9.04 9.54
CA PHE A 143 -21.16 9.13 9.14
C PHE A 143 -20.66 10.58 9.26
N GLU A 144 -19.88 10.85 10.33
CA GLU A 144 -19.08 12.07 10.42
C GLU A 144 -17.67 11.81 9.93
N ALA A 145 -17.27 12.46 8.84
CA ALA A 145 -15.89 12.44 8.39
C ALA A 145 -14.98 12.99 9.51
N PRO A 146 -13.81 12.36 9.77
CA PRO A 146 -12.88 12.91 10.76
C PRO A 146 -12.61 14.38 10.46
N ARG A 147 -12.77 15.23 11.46
CA ARG A 147 -12.39 16.63 11.33
C ARG A 147 -10.92 16.69 10.99
N SER A 148 -10.60 17.37 9.91
CA SER A 148 -9.21 17.60 9.52
C SER A 148 -8.55 18.47 10.59
N THR A 149 -7.96 17.85 11.61
CA THR A 149 -6.96 18.57 12.40
C THR A 149 -5.79 18.83 11.45
N PRO A 150 -5.45 20.09 11.18
CA PRO A 150 -4.30 20.37 10.35
C PRO A 150 -3.08 19.80 11.06
N THR A 151 -2.51 18.72 10.50
CA THR A 151 -1.16 18.33 10.87
C THR A 151 -0.28 19.54 10.56
N PRO A 152 0.50 20.07 11.53
CA PRO A 152 1.39 21.19 11.24
C PRO A 152 2.24 20.82 10.04
N ALA A 153 2.26 21.71 9.04
CA ALA A 153 3.08 21.52 7.85
C ALA A 153 4.49 21.15 8.31
N PRO A 154 5.15 20.15 7.69
CA PRO A 154 6.50 19.77 8.07
C PRO A 154 7.35 21.03 8.10
N THR A 155 7.90 21.33 9.28
CA THR A 155 8.70 22.52 9.53
C THR A 155 9.83 22.54 8.50
N ALA A 156 9.83 23.53 7.62
CA ALA A 156 10.90 23.68 6.65
C ALA A 156 12.21 23.77 7.44
N THR A 157 13.10 22.81 7.25
CA THR A 157 14.47 22.90 7.74
C THR A 157 15.03 24.22 7.19
N PRO A 158 15.48 25.16 8.02
CA PRO A 158 16.04 26.41 7.53
C PRO A 158 17.16 26.07 6.54
N ALA A 159 17.18 26.76 5.42
CA ALA A 159 18.27 26.67 4.46
C ALA A 159 19.60 26.94 5.17
N PRO A 160 20.69 26.21 4.85
CA PRO A 160 21.97 26.48 5.42
C PRO A 160 22.29 27.95 5.15
N THR A 161 22.55 28.69 6.22
CA THR A 161 22.98 30.09 6.15
C THR A 161 24.31 30.12 5.38
N GLU A 162 24.31 30.71 4.19
CA GLU A 162 25.52 30.97 3.47
C GLU A 162 26.39 31.87 4.36
N THR A 163 27.50 31.35 4.80
CA THR A 163 28.52 32.10 5.48
C THR A 163 29.08 33.12 4.48
N PRO A 164 29.09 34.43 4.77
CA PRO A 164 29.71 35.38 3.87
C PRO A 164 31.19 35.02 3.74
N GLU A 165 31.67 34.78 2.52
CA GLU A 165 33.08 34.72 2.23
C GLU A 165 33.70 36.06 2.62
N GLU A 166 34.50 36.02 3.68
CA GLU A 166 35.34 37.13 4.14
C GLU A 166 36.36 37.43 3.06
N GLY A 167 36.19 38.57 2.39
CA GLY A 167 37.07 39.04 1.36
C GLY A 167 38.50 39.17 1.86
N ALA A 168 39.41 38.37 1.34
CA ALA A 168 40.83 38.59 1.44
C ALA A 168 41.23 39.70 0.48
N ALA A 169 41.38 40.92 1.04
CA ALA A 169 42.21 41.94 0.45
C ALA A 169 43.69 41.60 0.74
N GLN A 170 44.48 41.43 -0.27
CA GLN A 170 45.81 42.01 -0.49
C GLN A 170 46.41 41.49 -1.78
#